data_4e454e3eb0c8cef901aaf02d63a51597
#
_entry.id   4e454e3eb0c8cef901aaf02d63a51597
#
_cell.length_a   1.000
_cell.length_b   1.000
_cell.length_c   1.000
_cell.angle_alpha   90.00
_cell.angle_beta   90.00
_cell.angle_gamma   90.00
#
_symmetry.space_group_name_H-M   'P 1'
#
loop_
_entity.id
_entity.type
_entity.pdbx_description
1 polymer ?
#
loop_
_entity_poly.entity_id
_entity_poly.type
_entity_poly.pdbx_seq_one_letter_code
_entity_poly.pdbx_strand_id
1 'polypeptide(L)'
;RPTDRGLVLTLGDVLFDFGQATLKTGSMQSTDQLAKFLKEYPERNILIEGFTDSIGSEAFNQSLSAQRAENVKNALMSKGIQSDRIRTFGYGTQHPVASNATEEGRRQNRRVEVVISDQDGVIKARTGPN
;
A
#
# COMPACT_ATOMS: atom_id res chain seq x y z
N ARG A 1 4.73 8.43 8.41
CA ARG A 1 4.18 8.90 9.68
C ARG A 1 4.31 7.77 10.72
N PRO A 2 4.81 8.07 11.90
CA PRO A 2 4.92 7.06 12.95
C PRO A 2 3.54 6.67 13.48
N THR A 3 3.36 5.39 13.72
CA THR A 3 2.11 4.83 14.27
C THR A 3 2.44 3.71 15.25
N ASP A 4 1.42 3.17 15.94
CA ASP A 4 1.60 2.00 16.79
C ASP A 4 2.08 0.77 16.02
N ARG A 5 1.85 0.74 14.71
CA ARG A 5 2.28 -0.35 13.84
C ARG A 5 3.69 -0.15 13.28
N GLY A 6 4.34 0.97 13.64
CA GLY A 6 5.60 1.38 13.07
C GLY A 6 5.42 2.55 12.12
N LEU A 7 6.32 2.71 11.17
CA LEU A 7 6.26 3.79 10.21
C LEU A 7 5.31 3.43 9.07
N VAL A 8 4.34 4.29 8.79
CA VAL A 8 3.38 4.09 7.70
C VAL A 8 3.57 5.16 6.63
N LEU A 9 3.79 4.72 5.40
CA LEU A 9 3.88 5.58 4.24
C LEU A 9 2.61 5.40 3.42
N THR A 10 1.91 6.50 3.14
CA THR A 10 0.68 6.46 2.33
C THR A 10 0.99 6.87 0.90
N LEU A 11 0.58 6.01 -0.04
CA LEU A 11 0.70 6.29 -1.48
C LEU A 11 -0.71 6.43 -2.04
N GLY A 12 -0.98 7.54 -2.71
CA GLY A 12 -2.29 7.79 -3.30
C GLY A 12 -2.53 7.01 -4.58
N ASP A 13 -3.74 7.07 -5.10
CA ASP A 13 -4.10 6.35 -6.32
C ASP A 13 -3.48 6.95 -7.58
N VAL A 14 -2.85 8.12 -7.46
CA VAL A 14 -2.11 8.72 -8.58
C VAL A 14 -0.99 7.82 -9.10
N LEU A 15 -0.58 6.81 -8.32
CA LEU A 15 0.41 5.83 -8.75
C LEU A 15 -0.13 4.88 -9.82
N PHE A 16 -1.46 4.80 -9.96
CA PHE A 16 -2.11 3.81 -10.82
C PHE A 16 -2.98 4.50 -11.87
N ASP A 17 -3.19 3.81 -12.99
CA ASP A 17 -4.18 4.24 -13.96
C ASP A 17 -5.58 4.07 -13.36
N PHE A 18 -6.51 4.93 -13.77
CA PHE A 18 -7.86 4.93 -13.23
C PHE A 18 -8.50 3.54 -13.32
N GLY A 19 -9.01 3.06 -12.18
CA GLY A 19 -9.65 1.76 -12.09
C GLY A 19 -8.73 0.57 -12.38
N GLN A 20 -7.42 0.80 -12.44
CA GLN A 20 -6.45 -0.21 -12.82
C GLN A 20 -5.47 -0.50 -11.69
N ALA A 21 -4.85 -1.66 -11.74
CA ALA A 21 -3.78 -2.02 -10.82
C ALA A 21 -2.39 -1.75 -11.41
N THR A 22 -2.33 -1.30 -12.67
CA THR A 22 -1.07 -1.03 -13.37
C THR A 22 -0.45 0.26 -12.85
N LEU A 23 0.81 0.18 -12.44
CA LEU A 23 1.55 1.36 -11.99
C LEU A 23 1.85 2.29 -13.16
N LYS A 24 1.65 3.59 -12.94
CA LYS A 24 2.01 4.60 -13.93
C LYS A 24 3.52 4.72 -14.03
N THR A 25 4.00 5.06 -15.21
CA THR A 25 5.43 5.30 -15.45
C THR A 25 5.98 6.36 -14.49
N GLY A 26 5.20 7.42 -14.21
CA GLY A 26 5.63 8.49 -13.32
C GLY A 26 5.72 8.11 -11.85
N SER A 27 5.27 6.91 -11.46
CA SER A 27 5.30 6.47 -10.07
C SER A 27 6.66 5.90 -9.66
N MET A 28 7.60 5.80 -10.58
CA MET A 28 8.88 5.11 -10.33
C MET A 28 9.70 5.78 -9.23
N GLN A 29 9.59 7.10 -9.07
CA GLN A 29 10.38 7.81 -8.07
C GLN A 29 10.04 7.34 -6.65
N SER A 30 8.76 7.16 -6.33
CA SER A 30 8.34 6.71 -5.00
C SER A 30 8.84 5.30 -4.71
N THR A 31 8.74 4.40 -5.69
CA THR A 31 9.21 3.02 -5.52
C THR A 31 10.73 2.96 -5.44
N ASP A 32 11.44 3.82 -6.18
CA ASP A 32 12.90 3.90 -6.10
C ASP A 32 13.36 4.34 -4.70
N GLN A 33 12.72 5.35 -4.14
CA GLN A 33 13.06 5.85 -2.81
C GLN A 33 12.80 4.79 -1.74
N LEU A 34 11.69 4.07 -1.83
CA LEU A 34 11.37 3.01 -0.88
C LEU A 34 12.36 1.85 -1.01
N ALA A 35 12.71 1.46 -2.24
CA ALA A 35 13.69 0.41 -2.46
C ALA A 35 15.05 0.79 -1.87
N LYS A 36 15.46 2.04 -2.05
CA LYS A 36 16.72 2.54 -1.50
C LYS A 36 16.72 2.45 0.02
N PHE A 37 15.63 2.86 0.65
CA PHE A 37 15.50 2.78 2.11
C PHE A 37 15.62 1.33 2.58
N LEU A 38 14.93 0.41 1.92
CA LEU A 38 14.94 -1.00 2.32
C LEU A 38 16.30 -1.65 2.13
N LYS A 39 17.08 -1.20 1.14
CA LYS A 39 18.44 -1.69 0.96
C LYS A 39 19.38 -1.18 2.04
N GLU A 40 19.17 0.06 2.51
CA GLU A 40 19.98 0.63 3.57
C GLU A 40 19.68 0.01 4.94
N TYR A 41 18.46 -0.51 5.13
CA TYR A 41 18.01 -1.07 6.39
C TYR A 41 17.53 -2.50 6.18
N PRO A 42 18.45 -3.44 5.96
CA PRO A 42 18.08 -4.81 5.57
C PRO A 42 17.32 -5.61 6.63
N GLU A 43 17.32 -5.15 7.87
CA GLU A 43 16.56 -5.80 8.95
C GLU A 43 15.09 -5.44 8.95
N ARG A 44 14.68 -4.45 8.17
CA ARG A 44 13.28 -4.02 8.13
C ARG A 44 12.49 -4.79 7.07
N ASN A 45 11.26 -5.12 7.43
CA ASN A 45 10.31 -5.74 6.53
C ASN A 45 9.14 -4.80 6.30
N ILE A 46 8.34 -5.05 5.27
CA ILE A 46 7.19 -4.22 4.98
C ILE A 46 5.94 -5.05 4.73
N LEU A 47 4.80 -4.41 4.99
CA LEU A 47 3.48 -4.91 4.61
C LEU A 47 2.82 -3.84 3.74
N ILE A 48 2.42 -4.21 2.55
CA ILE A 48 1.76 -3.31 1.60
C ILE A 48 0.27 -3.61 1.65
N GLU A 49 -0.52 -2.61 2.01
CA GLU A 49 -1.97 -2.75 2.16
C GLU A 49 -2.68 -1.87 1.13
N GLY A 50 -3.58 -2.48 0.35
CA GLY A 50 -4.35 -1.76 -0.65
C GLY A 50 -5.77 -1.48 -0.17
N PHE A 51 -6.31 -0.32 -0.58
CA PHE A 51 -7.65 0.12 -0.19
C PHE A 51 -8.33 0.79 -1.38
N THR A 52 -9.65 0.70 -1.42
CA THR A 52 -10.46 1.36 -2.45
C THR A 52 -11.50 2.27 -1.80
N ASP A 53 -12.19 3.06 -2.62
CA ASP A 53 -13.41 3.71 -2.19
C ASP A 53 -14.59 2.74 -2.24
N SER A 54 -15.81 3.23 -2.01
CA SER A 54 -17.00 2.38 -1.94
C SER A 54 -17.70 2.17 -3.28
N ILE A 55 -17.18 2.73 -4.38
CA ILE A 55 -17.83 2.61 -5.69
C ILE A 55 -17.44 1.28 -6.33
N GLY A 56 -18.44 0.59 -6.88
CA GLY A 56 -18.26 -0.71 -7.50
C GLY A 56 -18.59 -1.86 -6.56
N SER A 57 -18.50 -3.08 -7.06
CA SER A 57 -18.80 -4.26 -6.25
C SER A 57 -17.70 -4.52 -5.24
N GLU A 58 -18.05 -5.20 -4.14
CA GLU A 58 -17.06 -5.60 -3.15
C GLU A 58 -16.03 -6.54 -3.76
N ALA A 59 -16.46 -7.48 -4.60
CA ALA A 59 -15.53 -8.43 -5.23
C ALA A 59 -14.52 -7.71 -6.12
N PHE A 60 -14.99 -6.74 -6.92
CA PHE A 60 -14.08 -5.96 -7.77
C PHE A 60 -13.08 -5.18 -6.92
N ASN A 61 -13.56 -4.49 -5.89
CA ASN A 61 -12.69 -3.67 -5.05
C ASN A 61 -11.70 -4.50 -4.24
N GLN A 62 -12.12 -5.68 -3.77
CA GLN A 62 -11.23 -6.59 -3.09
C GLN A 62 -10.09 -7.03 -4.01
N SER A 63 -10.44 -7.41 -5.23
CA SER A 63 -9.46 -7.84 -6.23
C SER A 63 -8.53 -6.69 -6.62
N LEU A 64 -9.08 -5.49 -6.85
CA LEU A 64 -8.29 -4.33 -7.26
C LEU A 64 -7.28 -3.94 -6.17
N SER A 65 -7.71 -3.89 -4.92
CA SER A 65 -6.83 -3.50 -3.82
C SER A 65 -5.70 -4.51 -3.62
N ALA A 66 -6.01 -5.80 -3.70
CA ALA A 66 -5.00 -6.84 -3.59
C ALA A 66 -3.99 -6.77 -4.74
N GLN A 67 -4.49 -6.56 -5.95
CA GLN A 67 -3.63 -6.49 -7.13
C GLN A 67 -2.74 -5.24 -7.11
N ARG A 68 -3.26 -4.11 -6.63
CA ARG A 68 -2.45 -2.90 -6.48
C ARG A 68 -1.31 -3.12 -5.50
N ALA A 69 -1.60 -3.75 -4.35
CA ALA A 69 -0.56 -4.06 -3.38
C ALA A 69 0.49 -5.00 -3.98
N GLU A 70 0.05 -6.02 -4.70
CA GLU A 70 0.95 -6.98 -5.33
C GLU A 70 1.83 -6.33 -6.39
N ASN A 71 1.29 -5.38 -7.16
CA ASN A 71 2.08 -4.70 -8.18
C ASN A 71 3.13 -3.77 -7.59
N VAL A 72 2.86 -3.16 -6.42
CA VAL A 72 3.90 -2.41 -5.71
C VAL A 72 5.00 -3.35 -5.25
N LYS A 73 4.64 -4.52 -4.72
CA LYS A 73 5.63 -5.55 -4.35
C LYS A 73 6.49 -5.94 -5.55
N ASN A 74 5.86 -6.20 -6.69
CA ASN A 74 6.59 -6.60 -7.88
C ASN A 74 7.56 -5.51 -8.34
N ALA A 75 7.16 -4.24 -8.25
CA ALA A 75 8.04 -3.13 -8.59
C ALA A 75 9.26 -3.09 -7.67
N LEU A 76 9.07 -3.32 -6.36
CA LEU A 76 10.19 -3.36 -5.42
C LEU A 76 11.11 -4.55 -5.67
N MET A 77 10.53 -5.71 -5.99
CA MET A 77 11.32 -6.90 -6.32
C MET A 77 12.18 -6.66 -7.57
N SER A 78 11.65 -5.95 -8.56
CA SER A 78 12.42 -5.62 -9.76
C SER A 78 13.59 -4.69 -9.48
N LYS A 79 13.57 -4.01 -8.32
CA LYS A 79 14.65 -3.15 -7.86
C LYS A 79 15.60 -3.83 -6.88
N GLY A 80 15.43 -5.14 -6.69
CA GLY A 80 16.36 -5.94 -5.90
C GLY A 80 15.93 -6.24 -4.46
N ILE A 81 14.69 -5.90 -4.09
CA ILE A 81 14.19 -6.25 -2.75
C ILE A 81 13.68 -7.68 -2.77
N GLN A 82 14.11 -8.50 -1.82
CA GLN A 82 13.73 -9.90 -1.76
C GLN A 82 12.27 -10.08 -1.35
N SER A 83 11.62 -11.07 -1.97
CA SER A 83 10.21 -11.34 -1.77
C SER A 83 9.83 -11.61 -0.32
N ASP A 84 10.71 -12.28 0.43
CA ASP A 84 10.43 -12.65 1.83
C ASP A 84 10.40 -11.46 2.80
N ARG A 85 10.82 -10.29 2.32
CA ARG A 85 10.75 -9.06 3.11
C ARG A 85 9.45 -8.29 2.89
N ILE A 86 8.62 -8.72 1.94
CA ILE A 86 7.45 -7.97 1.49
C ILE A 86 6.20 -8.84 1.59
N ARG A 87 5.23 -8.38 2.37
CA ARG A 87 3.91 -9.00 2.40
C ARG A 87 2.90 -8.02 1.85
N THR A 88 1.79 -8.55 1.32
CA THR A 88 0.74 -7.74 0.73
C THR A 88 -0.62 -8.16 1.26
N PHE A 89 -1.55 -7.21 1.32
CA PHE A 89 -2.93 -7.50 1.65
C PHE A 89 -3.85 -6.48 1.03
N GLY A 90 -5.00 -6.93 0.49
CA GLY A 90 -6.02 -6.06 -0.05
C GLY A 90 -7.22 -6.01 0.89
N TYR A 91 -7.57 -4.80 1.31
CA TYR A 91 -8.73 -4.58 2.19
C TYR A 91 -9.99 -4.17 1.45
N GLY A 92 -9.90 -3.88 0.14
CA GLY A 92 -11.07 -3.42 -0.61
C GLY A 92 -11.62 -2.13 -0.02
N THR A 93 -12.90 -2.13 0.30
CA THR A 93 -13.59 -0.96 0.83
C THR A 93 -13.48 -0.79 2.33
N GLN A 94 -12.81 -1.71 3.02
CA GLN A 94 -12.68 -1.66 4.48
C GLN A 94 -11.70 -0.56 4.90
N HIS A 95 -11.86 -0.08 6.12
CA HIS A 95 -10.98 0.91 6.75
C HIS A 95 -10.90 2.25 5.99
N PRO A 96 -12.04 2.88 5.67
CA PRO A 96 -11.99 4.19 5.03
C PRO A 96 -11.35 5.22 5.97
N VAL A 97 -10.60 6.15 5.40
CA VAL A 97 -9.95 7.24 6.14
C VAL A 97 -10.70 8.55 5.96
N ALA A 98 -11.67 8.59 5.02
CA ALA A 98 -12.45 9.77 4.73
C ALA A 98 -13.84 9.36 4.26
N SER A 99 -14.71 10.34 4.05
CA SER A 99 -16.09 10.09 3.60
C SER A 99 -16.11 9.58 2.17
N ASN A 100 -16.87 8.51 1.93
CA ASN A 100 -17.14 8.02 0.57
C ASN A 100 -18.27 8.80 -0.11
N ALA A 101 -18.89 9.73 0.59
CA ALA A 101 -19.99 10.55 0.04
C ALA A 101 -19.48 11.63 -0.90
N THR A 102 -18.21 12.02 -0.80
CA THR A 102 -17.63 13.07 -1.64
C THR A 102 -16.49 12.49 -2.48
N GLU A 103 -16.25 13.12 -3.64
CA GLU A 103 -15.14 12.68 -4.48
C GLU A 103 -13.79 12.89 -3.79
N GLU A 104 -13.64 13.98 -3.05
CA GLU A 104 -12.40 14.22 -2.33
C GLU A 104 -12.14 13.15 -1.27
N GLY A 105 -13.16 12.75 -0.53
CA GLY A 105 -13.06 11.69 0.45
C GLY A 105 -12.77 10.35 -0.20
N ARG A 106 -13.43 10.04 -1.30
CA ARG A 106 -13.18 8.81 -2.05
C ARG A 106 -11.74 8.76 -2.55
N ARG A 107 -11.20 9.88 -3.02
CA ARG A 107 -9.82 9.92 -3.48
C ARG A 107 -8.84 9.59 -2.35
N GLN A 108 -9.11 10.05 -1.14
CA GLN A 108 -8.29 9.71 0.02
C GLN A 108 -8.38 8.24 0.39
N ASN A 109 -9.55 7.62 0.17
CA ASN A 109 -9.74 6.20 0.45
C ASN A 109 -9.03 5.30 -0.56
N ARG A 110 -8.87 5.74 -1.80
CA ARG A 110 -8.14 5.02 -2.84
C ARG A 110 -6.63 5.20 -2.59
N ARG A 111 -6.07 4.28 -1.82
CA ARG A 111 -4.67 4.42 -1.41
C ARG A 111 -3.99 3.07 -1.22
N VAL A 112 -2.69 3.11 -1.16
CA VAL A 112 -1.85 1.99 -0.71
C VAL A 112 -1.07 2.49 0.49
N GLU A 113 -1.09 1.74 1.57
CA GLU A 113 -0.29 2.05 2.75
C GLU A 113 0.84 1.04 2.86
N VAL A 114 2.05 1.53 3.09
CA VAL A 114 3.22 0.68 3.30
C VAL A 114 3.61 0.80 4.76
N VAL A 115 3.47 -0.30 5.50
CA VAL A 115 3.84 -0.37 6.91
C VAL A 115 5.26 -0.89 6.98
N ILE A 116 6.16 -0.11 7.55
CA ILE A 116 7.58 -0.46 7.66
C ILE A 116 7.85 -0.88 9.09
N SER A 117 8.40 -2.07 9.28
CA SER A 117 8.70 -2.58 10.60
C SER A 117 9.81 -1.77 11.27
N ASP A 118 9.92 -1.91 12.58
CA ASP A 118 11.11 -1.49 13.31
C ASP A 118 12.28 -2.42 12.99
N GLN A 119 13.39 -2.24 13.69
CA GLN A 119 14.62 -3.00 13.45
C GLN A 119 14.46 -4.50 13.73
N ASP A 120 13.44 -4.88 14.51
CA ASP A 120 13.18 -6.28 14.79
C ASP A 120 12.53 -7.02 13.61
N GLY A 121 12.12 -6.30 12.57
CA GLY A 121 11.50 -6.88 11.38
C GLY A 121 10.06 -7.33 11.58
N VAL A 122 9.48 -7.07 12.74
CA VAL A 122 8.13 -7.52 13.06
C VAL A 122 7.10 -6.45 12.67
N ILE A 123 6.09 -6.86 11.91
CA ILE A 123 4.99 -5.97 11.52
C ILE A 123 3.79 -6.30 12.39
N LYS A 124 3.32 -5.30 13.12
CA LYS A 124 2.18 -5.47 14.02
C LYS A 124 0.89 -5.54 13.22
N ALA A 125 -0.02 -6.40 13.66
CA ALA A 125 -1.31 -6.54 13.03
C ALA A 125 -2.13 -5.24 13.14
N ARG A 126 -3.01 -5.04 12.16
CA ARG A 126 -3.96 -3.93 12.22
C ARG A 126 -4.94 -4.21 13.35
N THR A 127 -5.17 -3.22 14.22
CA THR A 127 -6.07 -3.34 15.36
C THR A 127 -7.20 -2.33 15.22
N GLY A 128 -8.36 -2.72 15.78
CA GLY A 128 -9.52 -1.85 15.81
C GLY A 128 -10.21 -1.68 14.47
N PRO A 129 -11.34 -0.99 14.46
CA PRO A 129 -12.05 -0.68 13.23
C PRO A 129 -11.38 0.54 12.62
N ASN A 130 -10.35 0.35 11.93
CA ASN A 130 -9.72 1.47 11.30
C ASN A 130 -8.88 2.35 12.17
#